data_4b58d9d61fbce2fc83255cc742d3413d
#
_entry.id   4b58d9d61fbce2fc83255cc742d3413d
#
_cell.length_a   1.000
_cell.length_b   1.000
_cell.length_c   1.000
_cell.angle_alpha   90.00
_cell.angle_beta   90.00
_cell.angle_gamma   90.00
#
_symmetry.space_group_name_H-M   'P 1'
#
loop_
_entity.id
_entity.type
_entity.pdbx_description
1 polymer ?
#
loop_
_entity_poly.entity_id
_entity_poly.type
_entity_poly.pdbx_seq_one_letter_code
_entity_poly.pdbx_strand_id
1 'polypeptide(L)'
;MGDARVGFALTGSFCTLEKAIRAMEETAREYPNMVPILSETTGATDTRFGRAADFRQAAEEICGHGAVESVREAEPIGPKQLLDVLVIAPCTGNTLAKLANGIADTSVTMAAKAHLRNGRPVVVAVSTNDGLGGAARNIGELLCRKHYYFVPFRQDDPVGKPTSLVLSLIHI
;
A
#
# COMPACT_ATOMS: atom_id res chain seq x y z
N MET A 1 -3.86 22.81 2.18
CA MET A 1 -4.07 21.68 1.25
C MET A 1 -2.81 21.51 0.43
N GLY A 2 -2.25 20.33 0.41
CA GLY A 2 -1.05 20.04 -0.38
C GLY A 2 -1.41 19.75 -1.83
N ASP A 3 -0.59 20.22 -2.76
CA ASP A 3 -0.78 19.97 -4.21
C ASP A 3 -0.19 18.64 -4.68
N ALA A 4 0.39 17.85 -3.76
CA ALA A 4 1.02 16.58 -4.10
C ALA A 4 -0.02 15.56 -4.61
N ARG A 5 0.35 14.87 -5.69
CA ARG A 5 -0.43 13.77 -6.26
C ARG A 5 -0.05 12.48 -5.56
N VAL A 6 -0.96 11.93 -4.78
CA VAL A 6 -0.70 10.74 -3.96
C VAL A 6 -1.35 9.51 -4.57
N GLY A 7 -0.55 8.48 -4.86
CA GLY A 7 -1.07 7.14 -5.10
C GLY A 7 -1.28 6.43 -3.77
N PHE A 8 -2.47 5.93 -3.50
CA PHE A 8 -2.76 5.17 -2.28
C PHE A 8 -3.11 3.74 -2.63
N ALA A 9 -2.21 2.82 -2.30
CA ALA A 9 -2.30 1.42 -2.71
C ALA A 9 -2.74 0.52 -1.55
N LEU A 10 -3.78 -0.28 -1.80
CA LEU A 10 -4.34 -1.26 -0.86
C LEU A 10 -3.90 -2.67 -1.25
N THR A 11 -3.38 -3.43 -0.28
CA THR A 11 -3.05 -4.86 -0.48
C THR A 11 -3.78 -5.77 0.50
N GLY A 12 -3.80 -7.07 0.25
CA GLY A 12 -4.69 -8.05 0.86
C GLY A 12 -4.47 -8.36 2.35
N SER A 13 -4.13 -7.37 3.18
CA SER A 13 -4.21 -7.49 4.64
C SER A 13 -5.63 -7.15 5.09
N PHE A 14 -6.56 -8.07 4.86
CA PHE A 14 -8.00 -7.82 4.96
C PHE A 14 -8.46 -7.32 6.33
N CYS A 15 -7.89 -7.82 7.43
CA CYS A 15 -8.22 -7.37 8.78
C CYS A 15 -7.81 -5.91 9.08
N THR A 16 -6.99 -5.30 8.23
CA THR A 16 -6.53 -3.92 8.38
C THR A 16 -7.08 -2.97 7.31
N LEU A 17 -7.82 -3.48 6.32
CA LEU A 17 -8.34 -2.66 5.20
C LEU A 17 -9.26 -1.55 5.70
N GLU A 18 -10.17 -1.80 6.63
CA GLU A 18 -11.04 -0.75 7.17
C GLU A 18 -10.24 0.41 7.79
N LYS A 19 -9.16 0.07 8.52
CA LYS A 19 -8.27 1.10 9.09
C LYS A 19 -7.52 1.86 8.00
N ALA A 20 -7.10 1.16 6.93
CA ALA A 20 -6.43 1.79 5.80
C ALA A 20 -7.36 2.73 5.01
N ILE A 21 -8.64 2.38 4.86
CA ILE A 21 -9.64 3.27 4.25
C ILE A 21 -9.82 4.54 5.09
N ARG A 22 -9.86 4.44 6.40
CA ARG A 22 -9.91 5.65 7.27
C ARG A 22 -8.66 6.52 7.13
N ALA A 23 -7.48 5.91 7.06
CA ALA A 23 -6.24 6.65 6.80
C ALA A 23 -6.24 7.30 5.41
N MET A 24 -6.81 6.63 4.41
CA MET A 24 -7.01 7.20 3.07
C MET A 24 -7.92 8.42 3.11
N GLU A 25 -9.05 8.37 3.85
CA GLU A 25 -9.94 9.53 4.04
C GLU A 25 -9.23 10.71 4.70
N GLU A 26 -8.44 10.46 5.73
CA GLU A 26 -7.66 11.50 6.42
C GLU A 26 -6.63 12.11 5.48
N THR A 27 -5.93 11.28 4.70
CA THR A 27 -4.96 11.73 3.70
C THR A 27 -5.63 12.58 2.61
N ALA A 28 -6.83 12.19 2.15
CA ALA A 28 -7.56 12.91 1.10
C ALA A 28 -7.99 14.32 1.53
N ARG A 29 -8.22 14.54 2.83
CA ARG A 29 -8.54 15.89 3.35
C ARG A 29 -7.38 16.87 3.17
N GLU A 30 -6.14 16.38 3.25
CA GLU A 30 -4.95 17.20 3.07
C GLU A 30 -4.44 17.21 1.63
N TYR A 31 -4.55 16.09 0.93
CA TYR A 31 -4.07 15.85 -0.44
C TYR A 31 -5.21 15.37 -1.33
N PRO A 32 -6.04 16.26 -1.87
CA PRO A 32 -7.24 15.89 -2.63
C PRO A 32 -6.93 15.21 -3.98
N ASN A 33 -5.70 15.36 -4.48
CA ASN A 33 -5.26 14.74 -5.74
C ASN A 33 -4.76 13.31 -5.50
N MET A 34 -5.67 12.40 -5.14
CA MET A 34 -5.34 11.01 -4.85
C MET A 34 -5.80 10.06 -5.95
N VAL A 35 -5.01 9.01 -6.18
CA VAL A 35 -5.32 7.91 -7.10
C VAL A 35 -5.36 6.61 -6.31
N PRO A 36 -6.49 5.90 -6.25
CA PRO A 36 -6.59 4.61 -5.57
C PRO A 36 -5.97 3.52 -6.44
N ILE A 37 -5.19 2.62 -5.81
CA ILE A 37 -4.56 1.49 -6.47
C ILE A 37 -4.90 0.24 -5.65
N LEU A 38 -5.56 -0.74 -6.25
CA LEU A 38 -5.91 -1.98 -5.57
C LEU A 38 -5.09 -3.14 -6.13
N SER A 39 -4.51 -3.94 -5.24
CA SER A 39 -3.95 -5.22 -5.70
C SER A 39 -5.08 -6.12 -6.23
N GLU A 40 -4.77 -6.98 -7.17
CA GLU A 40 -5.73 -7.92 -7.76
C GLU A 40 -6.43 -8.75 -6.68
N THR A 41 -5.68 -9.14 -5.63
CA THR A 41 -6.25 -9.86 -4.48
C THR A 41 -7.26 -9.00 -3.72
N THR A 42 -6.97 -7.72 -3.49
CA THR A 42 -7.89 -6.81 -2.78
C THR A 42 -9.13 -6.52 -3.61
N GLY A 43 -8.95 -6.33 -4.91
CA GLY A 43 -10.04 -6.01 -5.83
C GLY A 43 -10.96 -7.17 -6.19
N ALA A 44 -10.55 -8.43 -5.92
CA ALA A 44 -11.28 -9.62 -6.37
C ALA A 44 -11.71 -10.59 -5.26
N THR A 45 -11.30 -10.38 -3.99
CA THR A 45 -11.52 -11.38 -2.94
C THR A 45 -12.46 -10.88 -1.86
N ASP A 46 -13.63 -11.49 -1.76
CA ASP A 46 -14.55 -11.30 -0.65
C ASP A 46 -14.08 -12.07 0.58
N THR A 47 -14.19 -11.46 1.74
CA THR A 47 -13.77 -12.06 3.01
C THR A 47 -14.78 -11.75 4.11
N ARG A 48 -14.60 -12.38 5.28
CA ARG A 48 -15.38 -12.05 6.48
C ARG A 48 -15.24 -10.61 6.96
N PHE A 49 -14.24 -9.86 6.43
CA PHE A 49 -13.98 -8.46 6.79
C PHE A 49 -14.65 -7.46 5.84
N GLY A 50 -15.24 -7.93 4.75
CA GLY A 50 -15.95 -7.12 3.77
C GLY A 50 -15.83 -7.70 2.35
N ARG A 51 -16.63 -7.17 1.46
CA ARG A 51 -16.60 -7.52 0.04
C ARG A 51 -15.57 -6.68 -0.69
N ALA A 52 -14.91 -7.26 -1.69
CA ALA A 52 -13.95 -6.55 -2.54
C ALA A 52 -14.58 -5.30 -3.20
N ALA A 53 -15.82 -5.43 -3.66
CA ALA A 53 -16.57 -4.33 -4.27
C ALA A 53 -16.78 -3.14 -3.32
N ASP A 54 -17.02 -3.38 -2.04
CA ASP A 54 -17.26 -2.33 -1.05
C ASP A 54 -15.96 -1.53 -0.78
N PHE A 55 -14.82 -2.20 -0.67
CA PHE A 55 -13.52 -1.54 -0.51
C PHE A 55 -13.10 -0.75 -1.75
N ARG A 56 -13.37 -1.30 -2.95
CA ARG A 56 -13.15 -0.58 -4.21
C ARG A 56 -13.98 0.70 -4.25
N GLN A 57 -15.28 0.58 -4.06
CA GLN A 57 -16.21 1.71 -4.09
C GLN A 57 -15.79 2.80 -3.09
N ALA A 58 -15.47 2.43 -1.85
CA ALA A 58 -15.01 3.38 -0.84
C ALA A 58 -13.74 4.11 -1.28
N ALA A 59 -12.74 3.40 -1.82
CA ALA A 59 -11.51 3.99 -2.29
C ALA A 59 -11.74 4.97 -3.47
N GLU A 60 -12.62 4.61 -4.41
CA GLU A 60 -12.97 5.44 -5.56
C GLU A 60 -13.75 6.70 -5.13
N GLU A 61 -14.69 6.57 -4.20
CA GLU A 61 -15.46 7.71 -3.65
C GLU A 61 -14.56 8.70 -2.91
N ILE A 62 -13.62 8.21 -2.09
CA ILE A 62 -12.66 9.05 -1.36
C ILE A 62 -11.76 9.82 -2.31
N CYS A 63 -11.26 9.16 -3.36
CA CYS A 63 -10.29 9.75 -4.28
C CYS A 63 -10.95 10.51 -5.44
N GLY A 64 -12.23 10.30 -5.72
CA GLY A 64 -12.93 10.88 -6.89
C GLY A 64 -12.43 10.34 -8.23
N HIS A 65 -11.74 9.20 -8.24
CA HIS A 65 -11.14 8.56 -9.41
C HIS A 65 -11.40 7.06 -9.41
N GLY A 66 -11.46 6.46 -10.59
CA GLY A 66 -11.48 5.01 -10.75
C GLY A 66 -10.17 4.37 -10.26
N ALA A 67 -10.28 3.17 -9.70
CA ALA A 67 -9.14 2.45 -9.16
C ALA A 67 -8.24 1.87 -10.26
N VAL A 68 -6.93 1.93 -10.03
CA VAL A 68 -5.91 1.22 -10.81
C VAL A 68 -5.83 -0.21 -10.28
N GLU A 69 -6.20 -1.20 -11.07
CA GLU A 69 -6.33 -2.60 -10.62
C GLU A 69 -5.49 -3.60 -11.42
N SER A 70 -4.76 -3.15 -12.42
CA SER A 70 -3.94 -4.01 -13.28
C SER A 70 -2.54 -3.46 -13.49
N VAL A 71 -1.61 -4.36 -13.84
CA VAL A 71 -0.26 -4.00 -14.27
C VAL A 71 -0.29 -3.01 -15.44
N ARG A 72 -1.21 -3.20 -16.38
CA ARG A 72 -1.37 -2.33 -17.56
C ARG A 72 -1.77 -0.91 -17.18
N GLU A 73 -2.67 -0.75 -16.22
CA GLU A 73 -3.12 0.56 -15.76
C GLU A 73 -2.08 1.26 -14.88
N ALA A 74 -1.26 0.50 -14.16
CA ALA A 74 -0.20 1.04 -13.30
C ALA A 74 1.06 1.47 -14.08
N GLU A 75 1.35 0.86 -15.22
CA GLU A 75 2.56 1.15 -16.01
C GLU A 75 2.71 2.65 -16.37
N PRO A 76 1.66 3.37 -16.80
CA PRO A 76 1.76 4.79 -17.14
C PRO A 76 2.17 5.73 -16.01
N ILE A 77 2.10 5.28 -14.74
CA ILE A 77 2.51 6.08 -13.57
C ILE A 77 3.95 6.59 -13.71
N GLY A 78 4.85 5.76 -14.24
CA GLY A 78 6.25 6.12 -14.45
C GLY A 78 6.46 7.12 -15.57
N PRO A 79 6.22 6.75 -16.85
CA PRO A 79 6.51 7.60 -17.99
C PRO A 79 5.73 8.93 -17.98
N LYS A 80 4.51 8.94 -17.43
CA LYS A 80 3.69 10.15 -17.32
C LYS A 80 3.90 10.91 -16.00
N GLN A 81 4.74 10.40 -15.09
CA GLN A 81 5.01 10.99 -13.78
C GLN A 81 3.74 11.37 -13.01
N LEU A 82 2.76 10.45 -12.96
CA LEU A 82 1.42 10.75 -12.47
C LEU A 82 1.35 11.01 -10.96
N LEU A 83 2.30 10.53 -10.17
CA LEU A 83 2.31 10.63 -8.71
C LEU A 83 3.57 11.35 -8.23
N ASP A 84 3.47 12.02 -7.10
CA ASP A 84 4.58 12.61 -6.37
C ASP A 84 5.01 11.76 -5.18
N VAL A 85 4.05 11.03 -4.58
CA VAL A 85 4.25 10.04 -3.52
C VAL A 85 3.39 8.82 -3.80
N LEU A 86 3.93 7.62 -3.53
CA LEU A 86 3.14 6.38 -3.51
C LEU A 86 3.10 5.85 -2.07
N VAL A 87 1.90 5.70 -1.52
CA VAL A 87 1.64 5.06 -0.22
C VAL A 87 1.12 3.65 -0.44
N ILE A 88 1.71 2.66 0.21
CA ILE A 88 1.23 1.26 0.21
C ILE A 88 0.76 0.93 1.62
N ALA A 89 -0.53 1.01 1.86
CA ALA A 89 -1.15 0.82 3.17
C ALA A 89 -2.52 0.12 3.05
N PRO A 90 -2.66 -1.10 3.58
CA PRO A 90 -1.63 -1.92 4.23
C PRO A 90 -0.67 -2.56 3.21
N CYS A 91 0.58 -2.84 3.61
CA CYS A 91 1.54 -3.59 2.82
C CYS A 91 1.74 -4.99 3.41
N THR A 92 1.30 -6.02 2.68
CA THR A 92 1.41 -7.43 3.09
C THR A 92 2.82 -7.97 2.97
N GLY A 93 3.13 -9.06 3.68
CA GLY A 93 4.40 -9.79 3.55
C GLY A 93 4.69 -10.23 2.11
N ASN A 94 3.67 -10.66 1.36
CA ASN A 94 3.80 -11.00 -0.06
C ASN A 94 4.21 -9.78 -0.91
N THR A 95 3.59 -8.63 -0.68
CA THR A 95 3.95 -7.38 -1.38
C THR A 95 5.37 -6.93 -1.00
N LEU A 96 5.74 -6.99 0.29
CA LEU A 96 7.11 -6.72 0.75
C LEU A 96 8.14 -7.61 0.05
N ALA A 97 7.86 -8.91 -0.06
CA ALA A 97 8.73 -9.86 -0.74
C ALA A 97 8.90 -9.52 -2.22
N LYS A 98 7.82 -9.19 -2.92
CA LYS A 98 7.87 -8.79 -4.33
C LYS A 98 8.67 -7.50 -4.53
N LEU A 99 8.42 -6.48 -3.71
CA LEU A 99 9.16 -5.22 -3.76
C LEU A 99 10.65 -5.43 -3.51
N ALA A 100 11.02 -6.23 -2.49
CA ALA A 100 12.40 -6.54 -2.15
C ALA A 100 13.15 -7.31 -3.26
N ASN A 101 12.43 -8.12 -4.04
CA ASN A 101 13.02 -8.90 -5.14
C ASN A 101 12.80 -8.26 -6.52
N GLY A 102 12.23 -7.04 -6.60
CA GLY A 102 12.01 -6.34 -7.86
C GLY A 102 10.94 -6.96 -8.75
N ILE A 103 10.04 -7.77 -8.19
CA ILE A 103 8.93 -8.43 -8.89
C ILE A 103 7.78 -7.44 -9.05
N ALA A 104 7.35 -7.19 -10.28
CA ALA A 104 6.33 -6.18 -10.62
C ALA A 104 5.18 -6.79 -11.43
N ASP A 105 4.57 -7.84 -10.87
CA ASP A 105 3.51 -8.65 -11.49
C ASP A 105 2.10 -8.36 -10.95
N THR A 106 1.97 -7.31 -10.13
CA THR A 106 0.69 -6.80 -9.62
C THR A 106 0.56 -5.31 -9.90
N SER A 107 -0.68 -4.77 -9.86
CA SER A 107 -0.94 -3.34 -9.98
C SER A 107 -0.08 -2.52 -9.02
N VAL A 108 -0.02 -2.92 -7.74
CA VAL A 108 0.73 -2.22 -6.68
C VAL A 108 2.23 -2.30 -6.90
N THR A 109 2.77 -3.46 -7.21
CA THR A 109 4.23 -3.62 -7.42
C THR A 109 4.70 -2.99 -8.73
N MET A 110 3.84 -2.98 -9.76
CA MET A 110 4.11 -2.24 -10.99
C MET A 110 4.05 -0.73 -10.75
N ALA A 111 3.07 -0.24 -10.01
CA ALA A 111 3.01 1.17 -9.62
C ALA A 111 4.29 1.60 -8.88
N ALA A 112 4.74 0.81 -7.91
CA ALA A 112 5.97 1.09 -7.16
C ALA A 112 7.20 1.13 -8.08
N LYS A 113 7.37 0.12 -8.95
CA LYS A 113 8.48 0.07 -9.92
C LYS A 113 8.46 1.27 -10.86
N ALA A 114 7.30 1.59 -11.42
CA ALA A 114 7.12 2.70 -12.34
C ALA A 114 7.42 4.06 -11.66
N HIS A 115 6.95 4.23 -10.42
CA HIS A 115 7.15 5.43 -9.62
C HIS A 115 8.62 5.63 -9.21
N LEU A 116 9.29 4.57 -8.76
CA LEU A 116 10.70 4.59 -8.35
C LEU A 116 11.67 4.95 -9.50
N ARG A 117 11.31 4.67 -10.76
CA ARG A 117 12.11 5.12 -11.94
C ARG A 117 12.33 6.63 -11.93
N ASN A 118 11.41 7.38 -11.35
CA ASN A 118 11.48 8.83 -11.30
C ASN A 118 12.20 9.35 -10.03
N GLY A 119 12.80 8.45 -9.23
CA GLY A 119 13.46 8.80 -7.98
C GLY A 119 12.50 9.34 -6.91
N ARG A 120 11.21 8.96 -6.97
CA ARG A 120 10.16 9.48 -6.09
C ARG A 120 9.87 8.51 -4.94
N PRO A 121 9.39 9.02 -3.79
CA PRO A 121 9.25 8.25 -2.56
C PRO A 121 8.08 7.24 -2.60
N VAL A 122 8.34 6.05 -2.03
CA VAL A 122 7.35 5.03 -1.72
C VAL A 122 7.26 4.89 -0.20
N VAL A 123 6.09 5.15 0.35
CA VAL A 123 5.79 5.00 1.78
C VAL A 123 5.15 3.65 2.04
N VAL A 124 5.68 2.88 2.97
CA VAL A 124 5.27 1.50 3.23
C VAL A 124 4.71 1.37 4.64
N ALA A 125 3.46 0.99 4.75
CA ALA A 125 2.77 0.72 6.02
C ALA A 125 2.61 -0.80 6.20
N VAL A 126 3.51 -1.40 6.96
CA VAL A 126 3.59 -2.86 7.13
C VAL A 126 2.36 -3.41 7.85
N SER A 127 1.76 -4.46 7.31
CA SER A 127 0.73 -5.26 7.97
C SER A 127 0.84 -6.71 7.51
N THR A 128 1.49 -7.53 8.34
CA THR A 128 1.75 -8.93 8.03
C THR A 128 1.88 -9.77 9.30
N ASN A 129 1.43 -11.02 9.23
CA ASN A 129 1.50 -11.97 10.36
C ASN A 129 2.87 -12.63 10.54
N ASP A 130 3.78 -12.47 9.58
CA ASP A 130 5.14 -13.03 9.59
C ASP A 130 6.25 -11.97 9.61
N GLY A 131 5.95 -10.77 10.07
CA GLY A 131 6.85 -9.62 10.05
C GLY A 131 8.16 -9.84 10.81
N LEU A 132 8.13 -10.57 11.92
CA LEU A 132 9.31 -11.01 12.69
C LEU A 132 9.80 -12.41 12.29
N GLY A 133 9.28 -12.97 11.21
CA GLY A 133 9.64 -14.26 10.63
C GLY A 133 10.11 -14.12 9.19
N GLY A 134 9.37 -14.72 8.26
CA GLY A 134 9.72 -14.77 6.85
C GLY A 134 9.82 -13.40 6.17
N ALA A 135 8.99 -12.43 6.56
CA ALA A 135 9.01 -11.08 6.00
C ALA A 135 10.12 -10.17 6.56
N ALA A 136 10.75 -10.52 7.70
CA ALA A 136 11.77 -9.70 8.34
C ALA A 136 12.93 -9.33 7.40
N ARG A 137 13.43 -10.29 6.63
CA ARG A 137 14.49 -10.09 5.64
C ARG A 137 14.08 -9.05 4.59
N ASN A 138 12.85 -9.14 4.09
CA ASN A 138 12.35 -8.25 3.04
C ASN A 138 12.17 -6.82 3.58
N ILE A 139 11.71 -6.67 4.82
CA ILE A 139 11.65 -5.36 5.51
C ILE A 139 13.05 -4.77 5.62
N GLY A 140 14.03 -5.53 6.12
CA GLY A 140 15.42 -5.10 6.24
C GLY A 140 16.03 -4.69 4.90
N GLU A 141 15.81 -5.47 3.86
CA GLU A 141 16.26 -5.16 2.50
C GLU A 141 15.69 -3.82 2.00
N LEU A 142 14.38 -3.60 2.17
CA LEU A 142 13.72 -2.37 1.74
C LEU A 142 14.12 -1.15 2.58
N LEU A 143 14.40 -1.32 3.88
CA LEU A 143 14.93 -0.25 4.74
C LEU A 143 16.30 0.26 4.28
N CYS A 144 17.08 -0.58 3.61
CA CYS A 144 18.38 -0.22 3.05
C CYS A 144 18.30 0.43 1.67
N ARG A 145 17.13 0.43 1.03
CA ARG A 145 16.96 0.97 -0.34
C ARG A 145 16.57 2.44 -0.33
N LYS A 146 17.09 3.19 -1.28
CA LYS A 146 16.69 4.58 -1.51
C LYS A 146 15.21 4.66 -1.90
N HIS A 147 14.57 5.73 -1.46
CA HIS A 147 13.18 6.10 -1.77
C HIS A 147 12.11 5.20 -1.16
N TYR A 148 12.47 4.23 -0.32
CA TYR A 148 11.52 3.53 0.54
C TYR A 148 11.51 4.15 1.94
N TYR A 149 10.33 4.48 2.42
CA TYR A 149 10.10 5.06 3.75
C TYR A 149 9.05 4.24 4.47
N PHE A 150 9.30 3.89 5.71
CA PHE A 150 8.38 3.05 6.47
C PHE A 150 7.58 3.89 7.46
N VAL A 151 6.27 3.71 7.45
CA VAL A 151 5.41 4.16 8.55
C VAL A 151 5.84 3.39 9.81
N PRO A 152 5.91 4.02 10.99
CA PRO A 152 6.17 3.31 12.22
C PRO A 152 5.24 2.11 12.38
N PHE A 153 5.80 0.97 12.73
CA PHE A 153 5.03 -0.27 12.93
C PHE A 153 5.36 -0.87 14.30
N ARG A 154 4.47 -1.69 14.81
CA ARG A 154 4.61 -2.36 16.08
C ARG A 154 4.19 -3.81 15.98
N GLN A 155 4.54 -4.60 16.98
CA GLN A 155 4.01 -5.94 17.14
C GLN A 155 2.50 -5.87 17.40
N ASP A 156 1.71 -6.69 16.69
CA ASP A 156 0.24 -6.67 16.79
C ASP A 156 -0.23 -7.23 18.13
N ASP A 157 0.09 -8.49 18.35
CA ASP A 157 -0.22 -9.21 19.59
C ASP A 157 0.97 -10.11 19.96
N PRO A 158 1.83 -9.68 20.90
CA PRO A 158 3.05 -10.42 21.24
C PRO A 158 2.81 -11.84 21.78
N VAL A 159 1.65 -12.09 22.35
CA VAL A 159 1.32 -13.38 22.94
C VAL A 159 0.58 -14.28 21.95
N GLY A 160 -0.49 -13.77 21.34
CA GLY A 160 -1.32 -14.57 20.42
C GLY A 160 -0.80 -14.62 18.99
N LYS A 161 0.02 -13.64 18.59
CA LYS A 161 0.57 -13.52 17.23
C LYS A 161 2.04 -13.04 17.29
N PRO A 162 2.96 -13.86 17.80
CA PRO A 162 4.31 -13.41 18.19
C PRO A 162 5.17 -12.88 17.05
N THR A 163 4.85 -13.19 15.79
CA THR A 163 5.57 -12.72 14.60
C THR A 163 4.84 -11.62 13.82
N SER A 164 3.63 -11.24 14.23
CA SER A 164 2.79 -10.29 13.51
C SER A 164 3.23 -8.86 13.74
N LEU A 165 3.38 -8.11 12.65
CA LEU A 165 3.59 -6.67 12.64
C LEU A 165 2.40 -5.95 12.01
N VAL A 166 2.05 -4.82 12.59
CA VAL A 166 0.98 -3.95 12.10
C VAL A 166 1.42 -2.49 12.11
N LEU A 167 0.98 -1.73 11.11
CA LEU A 167 1.22 -0.29 11.05
C LEU A 167 0.67 0.43 12.28
N SER A 168 1.39 1.44 12.75
CA SER A 168 0.92 2.33 13.79
C SER A 168 0.16 3.50 13.14
N LEU A 169 -1.15 3.59 13.38
CA LEU A 169 -2.00 4.65 12.83
C LEU A 169 -1.83 6.00 13.55
N ILE A 170 -1.00 6.08 14.58
CA ILE A 170 -0.77 7.31 15.34
C ILE A 170 0.08 8.32 14.55
N HIS A 171 0.66 7.90 13.42
CA HIS A 171 1.66 8.66 12.67
C HIS A 171 1.47 8.64 11.15
N ILE A 172 0.25 8.39 10.66
CA ILE A 172 -0.08 8.59 9.24
C ILE A 172 -0.70 9.97 9.04
#